data_dfeb21d2ecb959d0caa06f6a9f2c64d4
#
_entry.id   dfeb21d2ecb959d0caa06f6a9f2c64d4
#
_cell.length_a   1.000
_cell.length_b   1.000
_cell.length_c   1.000
_cell.angle_alpha   90.00
_cell.angle_beta   90.00
_cell.angle_gamma   90.00
#
_symmetry.space_group_name_H-M   'P 1'
#
loop_
_entity.id
_entity.type
_entity.pdbx_description
1 polymer ?
#
loop_
_entity_poly.entity_id
_entity_poly.type
_entity_poly.pdbx_seq_one_letter_code
_entity_poly.pdbx_strand_id
1 'polypeptide(L)'
;MLRVIARLNTGGPALHVSYLSKGLESRGYHTTLVAGRLARGEDSMSFVAEELGVEVIALRELHREISPVYDPVAVARIVKEIRRVRPHILHTHTAKAGAVGRAAALLAGDAAPPVVVHTYHGHVLRGYFDPLTTQIFKETERALARHTTRLIAVGPEVRDDLVEIGIAPAEQFSVIRLGIDLDARVLNDASVREQQRRLFGVPDDRFVVGWIGRMTAIKRVPDVLASFKRLLELGVDATLCLVGDGPDRDDAERQAKELGIARHVLSVGYQREVSPYYALFDALVLPSANEGTPVVAIEALAAQRPVVATRVGGVPDVVTEGEDGFLVEVGDIDGLANALATLARDPELRRRMGEHGRERVIPRYRVERLVDDVDELYRELLSEKGLPLPPSS
;
A
#
# COMPACT_ATOMS: atom_id res chain seq x y z
N MET A 1 10.03 6.01 21.20
CA MET A 1 8.65 6.05 20.65
C MET A 1 8.01 4.68 20.66
N LEU A 2 6.68 4.61 20.67
CA LEU A 2 5.91 3.37 20.52
C LEU A 2 5.13 3.43 19.21
N ARG A 3 5.32 2.44 18.32
CA ARG A 3 4.58 2.33 17.07
C ARG A 3 3.68 1.10 17.10
N VAL A 4 2.43 1.25 16.66
CA VAL A 4 1.43 0.17 16.73
C VAL A 4 0.77 -0.02 15.37
N ILE A 5 0.80 -1.25 14.85
CA ILE A 5 0.10 -1.64 13.62
C ILE A 5 -0.77 -2.89 13.87
N ALA A 6 -1.90 -2.98 13.19
CA ALA A 6 -2.80 -4.11 13.39
C ALA A 6 -2.16 -5.46 13.01
N ARG A 7 -1.36 -5.50 11.94
CA ARG A 7 -0.62 -6.69 11.49
C ARG A 7 0.39 -6.36 10.39
N LEU A 8 1.41 -7.17 10.25
CA LEU A 8 2.40 -7.11 9.17
C LEU A 8 2.02 -8.10 8.06
N ASN A 9 0.90 -7.85 7.39
CA ASN A 9 0.45 -8.62 6.23
C ASN A 9 0.94 -7.99 4.93
N THR A 10 0.87 -8.75 3.83
CA THR A 10 1.24 -8.26 2.50
C THR A 10 0.51 -6.96 2.15
N GLY A 11 1.30 -5.90 1.88
CA GLY A 11 0.79 -4.58 1.51
C GLY A 11 1.67 -3.41 1.98
N GLY A 12 1.36 -2.23 1.45
CA GLY A 12 2.08 -0.97 1.74
C GLY A 12 2.25 -0.60 3.21
N PRO A 13 1.24 -0.80 4.09
CA PRO A 13 1.38 -0.47 5.51
C PRO A 13 2.50 -1.22 6.24
N ALA A 14 2.72 -2.51 5.93
CA ALA A 14 3.79 -3.30 6.55
C ALA A 14 5.18 -2.79 6.11
N LEU A 15 5.36 -2.50 4.82
CA LEU A 15 6.58 -1.86 4.29
C LEU A 15 6.83 -0.52 4.96
N HIS A 16 5.81 0.34 4.97
CA HIS A 16 5.89 1.69 5.54
C HIS A 16 6.37 1.67 7.00
N VAL A 17 5.77 0.85 7.87
CA VAL A 17 6.15 0.85 9.28
C VAL A 17 7.54 0.24 9.52
N SER A 18 7.94 -0.75 8.72
CA SER A 18 9.26 -1.38 8.81
C SER A 18 10.36 -0.41 8.40
N TYR A 19 10.26 0.17 7.20
CA TYR A 19 11.23 1.17 6.71
C TYR A 19 11.28 2.42 7.58
N LEU A 20 10.12 2.94 8.02
CA LEU A 20 10.05 4.10 8.87
C LEU A 20 10.65 3.83 10.27
N SER A 21 10.43 2.64 10.84
CA SER A 21 11.03 2.26 12.12
C SER A 21 12.54 2.21 12.02
N LYS A 22 13.07 1.60 10.97
CA LYS A 22 14.52 1.50 10.74
C LYS A 22 15.15 2.86 10.41
N GLY A 23 14.56 3.61 9.49
CA GLY A 23 15.11 4.90 9.06
C GLY A 23 15.19 5.92 10.19
N LEU A 24 14.21 5.95 11.09
CA LEU A 24 14.21 6.86 12.22
C LEU A 24 15.26 6.52 13.31
N GLU A 25 15.80 5.30 13.35
CA GLU A 25 16.92 4.98 14.24
C GLU A 25 18.15 5.87 13.96
N SER A 26 18.46 6.08 12.68
CA SER A 26 19.56 6.96 12.26
C SER A 26 19.32 8.44 12.60
N ARG A 27 18.06 8.82 12.88
CA ARG A 27 17.66 10.16 13.32
C ARG A 27 17.57 10.26 14.84
N GLY A 28 18.07 9.27 15.59
CA GLY A 28 18.11 9.26 17.05
C GLY A 28 16.82 8.84 17.76
N TYR A 29 15.85 8.22 17.03
CA TYR A 29 14.64 7.68 17.65
C TYR A 29 14.81 6.22 18.04
N HIS A 30 14.47 5.91 19.29
CA HIS A 30 14.32 4.50 19.72
C HIS A 30 12.88 4.06 19.51
N THR A 31 12.66 3.16 18.56
CA THR A 31 11.32 2.68 18.19
C THR A 31 11.07 1.29 18.77
N THR A 32 9.94 1.13 19.47
CA THR A 32 9.36 -0.17 19.80
C THR A 32 8.16 -0.37 18.86
N LEU A 33 8.22 -1.38 17.98
CA LEU A 33 7.13 -1.72 17.07
C LEU A 33 6.27 -2.83 17.67
N VAL A 34 4.98 -2.57 17.83
CA VAL A 34 3.97 -3.55 18.25
C VAL A 34 3.12 -3.93 17.06
N ALA A 35 3.04 -5.21 16.73
CA ALA A 35 2.22 -5.74 15.65
C ALA A 35 1.28 -6.83 16.15
N GLY A 36 0.04 -6.80 15.65
CA GLY A 36 -0.96 -7.82 15.97
C GLY A 36 -0.82 -9.07 15.08
N ARG A 37 -1.76 -9.99 15.26
CA ARG A 37 -1.79 -11.29 14.59
C ARG A 37 -2.34 -11.20 13.17
N LEU A 38 -1.74 -11.95 12.24
CA LEU A 38 -2.29 -12.20 10.91
C LEU A 38 -3.62 -12.95 10.99
N ALA A 39 -4.54 -12.62 10.10
CA ALA A 39 -5.73 -13.42 9.90
C ALA A 39 -5.41 -14.71 9.13
N ARG A 40 -6.31 -15.71 9.23
CA ARG A 40 -6.14 -16.97 8.51
C ARG A 40 -6.11 -16.73 6.99
N GLY A 41 -5.08 -17.24 6.31
CA GLY A 41 -4.91 -17.08 4.88
C GLY A 41 -4.33 -15.70 4.46
N GLU A 42 -3.77 -14.93 5.40
CA GLU A 42 -2.95 -13.76 5.06
C GLU A 42 -1.46 -14.14 5.06
N ASP A 43 -0.74 -13.66 4.05
CA ASP A 43 0.71 -13.82 3.96
C ASP A 43 1.42 -12.78 4.83
N SER A 44 2.52 -13.21 5.45
CA SER A 44 3.33 -12.35 6.33
C SER A 44 4.34 -11.55 5.55
N MET A 45 4.51 -10.28 5.93
CA MET A 45 5.66 -9.44 5.58
C MET A 45 6.53 -9.11 6.81
N SER A 46 6.43 -9.89 7.91
CA SER A 46 7.29 -9.69 9.09
C SER A 46 8.78 -9.84 8.75
N PHE A 47 9.09 -10.62 7.71
CA PHE A 47 10.44 -10.80 7.21
C PHE A 47 11.11 -9.47 6.84
N VAL A 48 10.35 -8.46 6.36
CA VAL A 48 10.90 -7.14 6.04
C VAL A 48 11.41 -6.44 7.30
N ALA A 49 10.65 -6.49 8.39
CA ALA A 49 11.09 -5.94 9.67
C ALA A 49 12.29 -6.71 10.24
N GLU A 50 12.29 -8.04 10.10
CA GLU A 50 13.38 -8.93 10.54
C GLU A 50 14.68 -8.66 9.76
N GLU A 51 14.63 -8.55 8.42
CA GLU A 51 15.77 -8.24 7.56
C GLU A 51 16.36 -6.85 7.83
N LEU A 52 15.52 -5.88 8.21
CA LEU A 52 15.93 -4.55 8.62
C LEU A 52 16.44 -4.49 10.07
N GLY A 53 16.33 -5.58 10.82
CA GLY A 53 16.72 -5.63 12.24
C GLY A 53 15.78 -4.84 13.16
N VAL A 54 14.52 -4.64 12.76
CA VAL A 54 13.50 -3.97 13.60
C VAL A 54 12.90 -4.97 14.56
N GLU A 55 13.02 -4.70 15.86
CA GLU A 55 12.40 -5.53 16.90
C GLU A 55 10.89 -5.34 16.92
N VAL A 56 10.15 -6.45 16.78
CA VAL A 56 8.68 -6.47 16.75
C VAL A 56 8.12 -7.19 17.97
N ILE A 57 7.33 -6.49 18.78
CA ILE A 57 6.53 -7.11 19.85
C ILE A 57 5.23 -7.64 19.26
N ALA A 58 5.08 -8.95 19.22
CA ALA A 58 3.87 -9.61 18.76
C ALA A 58 2.75 -9.53 19.81
N LEU A 59 1.65 -8.86 19.47
CA LEU A 59 0.46 -8.74 20.32
C LEU A 59 -0.64 -9.67 19.80
N ARG A 60 -0.73 -10.87 20.37
CA ARG A 60 -1.64 -11.92 19.90
C ARG A 60 -3.13 -11.54 19.98
N GLU A 61 -3.49 -10.65 20.88
CA GLU A 61 -4.85 -10.17 21.13
C GLU A 61 -5.29 -9.10 20.14
N LEU A 62 -4.37 -8.47 19.42
CA LEU A 62 -4.69 -7.49 18.38
C LEU A 62 -5.02 -8.21 17.06
N HIS A 63 -6.30 -8.32 16.76
CA HIS A 63 -6.84 -9.01 15.59
C HIS A 63 -7.40 -7.99 14.56
N ARG A 64 -7.65 -8.46 13.33
CA ARG A 64 -8.30 -7.65 12.30
C ARG A 64 -9.74 -7.32 12.67
N GLU A 65 -10.49 -8.35 13.08
CA GLU A 65 -11.91 -8.25 13.40
C GLU A 65 -12.10 -7.53 14.73
N ILE A 66 -13.26 -6.85 14.88
CA ILE A 66 -13.68 -6.30 16.16
C ILE A 66 -14.05 -7.45 17.07
N SER A 67 -13.52 -7.42 18.28
CA SER A 67 -13.80 -8.43 19.29
C SER A 67 -14.05 -7.81 20.65
N PRO A 68 -15.24 -7.98 21.23
CA PRO A 68 -15.54 -7.46 22.57
C PRO A 68 -14.68 -8.13 23.66
N VAL A 69 -14.10 -9.28 23.36
CA VAL A 69 -13.24 -10.02 24.31
C VAL A 69 -11.76 -9.62 24.14
N TYR A 70 -11.25 -9.65 22.90
CA TYR A 70 -9.82 -9.40 22.64
C TYR A 70 -9.45 -7.92 22.63
N ASP A 71 -10.34 -7.02 22.19
CA ASP A 71 -10.01 -5.60 22.09
C ASP A 71 -9.71 -4.95 23.44
N PRO A 72 -10.49 -5.17 24.51
CA PRO A 72 -10.12 -4.68 25.85
C PRO A 72 -8.79 -5.23 26.34
N VAL A 73 -8.49 -6.50 26.04
CA VAL A 73 -7.19 -7.12 26.43
C VAL A 73 -6.05 -6.49 25.65
N ALA A 74 -6.24 -6.26 24.33
CA ALA A 74 -5.26 -5.57 23.50
C ALA A 74 -4.98 -4.14 24.00
N VAL A 75 -6.05 -3.40 24.35
CA VAL A 75 -5.91 -2.07 24.99
C VAL A 75 -5.09 -2.17 26.26
N ALA A 76 -5.43 -3.08 27.20
CA ALA A 76 -4.71 -3.25 28.45
C ALA A 76 -3.23 -3.62 28.24
N ARG A 77 -2.93 -4.45 27.25
CA ARG A 77 -1.55 -4.79 26.87
C ARG A 77 -0.78 -3.57 26.33
N ILE A 78 -1.40 -2.77 25.46
CA ILE A 78 -0.75 -1.55 24.95
C ILE A 78 -0.59 -0.53 26.07
N VAL A 79 -1.53 -0.38 27.01
CA VAL A 79 -1.35 0.45 28.23
C VAL A 79 -0.12 -0.01 29.03
N LYS A 80 0.05 -1.34 29.20
CA LYS A 80 1.23 -1.90 29.88
C LYS A 80 2.52 -1.53 29.15
N GLU A 81 2.54 -1.62 27.80
CA GLU A 81 3.71 -1.22 27.01
C GLU A 81 3.97 0.29 27.07
N ILE A 82 2.94 1.13 27.01
CA ILE A 82 3.07 2.59 27.20
C ILE A 82 3.70 2.89 28.58
N ARG A 83 3.23 2.26 29.64
CA ARG A 83 3.77 2.44 30.99
C ARG A 83 5.21 1.95 31.14
N ARG A 84 5.58 0.87 30.44
CA ARG A 84 6.93 0.30 30.42
C ARG A 84 7.92 1.18 29.67
N VAL A 85 7.53 1.63 28.45
CA VAL A 85 8.40 2.38 27.52
C VAL A 85 8.41 3.89 27.85
N ARG A 86 7.31 4.43 28.41
CA ARG A 86 7.06 5.88 28.59
C ARG A 86 7.42 6.68 27.36
N PRO A 87 6.79 6.39 26.19
CA PRO A 87 7.19 6.98 24.93
C PRO A 87 6.78 8.47 24.87
N HIS A 88 7.64 9.32 24.32
CA HIS A 88 7.27 10.70 23.97
C HIS A 88 6.25 10.74 22.82
N ILE A 89 6.31 9.76 21.91
CA ILE A 89 5.42 9.67 20.75
C ILE A 89 4.78 8.30 20.72
N LEU A 90 3.45 8.25 20.63
CA LEU A 90 2.70 7.08 20.16
C LEU A 90 2.29 7.32 18.71
N HIS A 91 2.69 6.42 17.79
CA HIS A 91 2.26 6.47 16.41
C HIS A 91 1.53 5.19 16.02
N THR A 92 0.26 5.32 15.66
CA THR A 92 -0.61 4.19 15.31
C THR A 92 -0.90 4.14 13.81
N HIS A 93 -1.00 2.92 13.25
CA HIS A 93 -1.23 2.70 11.82
C HIS A 93 -2.40 1.74 11.62
N THR A 94 -3.23 1.97 10.59
CA THR A 94 -4.45 1.21 10.27
C THR A 94 -5.59 1.40 11.28
N ALA A 95 -6.84 1.24 10.83
CA ALA A 95 -8.03 1.58 11.62
C ALA A 95 -8.08 0.85 12.98
N LYS A 96 -7.87 -0.47 13.01
CA LYS A 96 -7.96 -1.27 14.23
C LYS A 96 -6.90 -0.89 15.27
N ALA A 97 -5.62 -0.84 14.87
CA ALA A 97 -4.54 -0.44 15.77
C ALA A 97 -4.63 1.05 16.14
N GLY A 98 -5.18 1.86 15.23
CA GLY A 98 -5.52 3.25 15.50
C GLY A 98 -6.51 3.38 16.64
N ALA A 99 -7.61 2.64 16.61
CA ALA A 99 -8.63 2.68 17.67
C ALA A 99 -8.08 2.16 19.00
N VAL A 100 -7.47 0.97 19.00
CA VAL A 100 -6.96 0.30 20.21
C VAL A 100 -5.79 1.09 20.83
N GLY A 101 -4.84 1.56 20.01
CA GLY A 101 -3.65 2.28 20.47
C GLY A 101 -3.99 3.66 21.04
N ARG A 102 -4.87 4.42 20.36
CA ARG A 102 -5.32 5.75 20.86
C ARG A 102 -6.18 5.62 22.12
N ALA A 103 -7.06 4.59 22.21
CA ALA A 103 -7.77 4.29 23.45
C ALA A 103 -6.80 3.95 24.60
N ALA A 104 -5.74 3.18 24.32
CA ALA A 104 -4.72 2.87 25.31
C ALA A 104 -3.96 4.13 25.79
N ALA A 105 -3.68 5.07 24.90
CA ALA A 105 -3.06 6.34 25.29
C ALA A 105 -3.94 7.13 26.29
N LEU A 106 -5.25 7.17 26.07
CA LEU A 106 -6.20 7.82 26.98
C LEU A 106 -6.26 7.14 28.37
N LEU A 107 -6.01 5.84 28.44
CA LEU A 107 -6.07 5.04 29.67
C LEU A 107 -4.72 4.88 30.36
N ALA A 108 -3.63 5.39 29.78
CA ALA A 108 -2.29 5.23 30.33
C ALA A 108 -2.03 6.09 31.59
N GLY A 109 -2.86 7.10 31.90
CA GLY A 109 -2.71 7.99 33.03
C GLY A 109 -1.44 8.84 32.91
N ASP A 110 -0.63 8.93 33.97
CA ASP A 110 0.61 9.71 34.01
C ASP A 110 1.68 9.26 32.99
N ALA A 111 1.51 8.09 32.38
CA ALA A 111 2.39 7.58 31.35
C ALA A 111 1.87 7.87 29.94
N ALA A 112 0.76 8.61 29.80
CA ALA A 112 0.18 8.93 28.49
C ALA A 112 1.20 9.65 27.60
N PRO A 113 1.38 9.21 26.34
CA PRO A 113 2.30 9.85 25.42
C PRO A 113 1.87 11.30 25.17
N PRO A 114 2.75 12.31 25.34
CA PRO A 114 2.42 13.70 25.10
C PRO A 114 2.15 14.03 23.63
N VAL A 115 2.64 13.20 22.70
CA VAL A 115 2.39 13.29 21.26
C VAL A 115 1.74 11.99 20.78
N VAL A 116 0.54 12.12 20.19
CA VAL A 116 -0.18 10.99 19.60
C VAL A 116 -0.38 11.26 18.11
N VAL A 117 0.14 10.38 17.26
CA VAL A 117 0.03 10.45 15.79
C VAL A 117 -0.72 9.23 15.27
N HIS A 118 -1.55 9.43 14.25
CA HIS A 118 -2.21 8.33 13.56
C HIS A 118 -2.09 8.45 12.05
N THR A 119 -1.64 7.38 11.36
CA THR A 119 -1.57 7.32 9.90
C THR A 119 -2.72 6.51 9.32
N TYR A 120 -3.48 7.14 8.43
CA TYR A 120 -4.45 6.50 7.56
C TYR A 120 -3.77 6.03 6.27
N HIS A 121 -3.70 4.70 6.07
CA HIS A 121 -3.20 4.06 4.85
C HIS A 121 -4.29 3.83 3.79
N GLY A 122 -5.35 4.57 3.83
CA GLY A 122 -6.64 4.40 3.24
C GLY A 122 -7.68 4.28 4.35
N HIS A 123 -8.97 4.30 4.02
CA HIS A 123 -10.02 4.16 5.01
C HIS A 123 -11.15 3.24 4.54
N VAL A 124 -11.90 2.71 5.51
CA VAL A 124 -13.02 1.78 5.29
C VAL A 124 -14.38 2.45 5.54
N LEU A 125 -14.41 3.79 5.61
CA LEU A 125 -15.57 4.56 6.01
C LEU A 125 -16.57 4.83 4.87
N ARG A 126 -16.27 4.35 3.65
CA ARG A 126 -17.17 4.40 2.49
C ARG A 126 -17.27 3.01 1.85
N GLY A 127 -18.47 2.47 1.72
CA GLY A 127 -18.76 1.28 0.91
C GLY A 127 -18.33 -0.08 1.46
N TYR A 128 -17.75 -0.14 2.68
CA TYR A 128 -17.28 -1.40 3.28
C TYR A 128 -18.26 -2.05 4.24
N PHE A 129 -19.12 -1.24 4.89
CA PHE A 129 -20.03 -1.70 5.94
C PHE A 129 -21.44 -1.17 5.68
N ASP A 130 -22.42 -1.75 6.38
CA ASP A 130 -23.76 -1.21 6.44
C ASP A 130 -23.78 0.21 7.05
N PRO A 131 -24.85 1.00 6.81
CA PRO A 131 -24.88 2.40 7.23
C PRO A 131 -24.71 2.61 8.74
N LEU A 132 -25.27 1.72 9.58
CA LEU A 132 -25.20 1.85 11.04
C LEU A 132 -23.78 1.60 11.53
N THR A 133 -23.16 0.52 11.08
CA THR A 133 -21.77 0.18 11.39
C THR A 133 -20.80 1.28 10.92
N THR A 134 -21.03 1.81 9.71
CA THR A 134 -20.25 2.93 9.18
C THR A 134 -20.36 4.17 10.07
N GLN A 135 -21.56 4.49 10.55
CA GLN A 135 -21.77 5.64 11.44
C GLN A 135 -21.05 5.47 12.79
N ILE A 136 -21.12 4.27 13.38
CA ILE A 136 -20.40 3.96 14.63
C ILE A 136 -18.90 4.16 14.45
N PHE A 137 -18.32 3.69 13.34
CA PHE A 137 -16.90 3.90 13.04
C PHE A 137 -16.55 5.38 12.87
N LYS A 138 -17.37 6.14 12.14
CA LYS A 138 -17.17 7.58 11.98
C LYS A 138 -17.16 8.32 13.32
N GLU A 139 -18.13 8.05 14.19
CA GLU A 139 -18.17 8.68 15.51
C GLU A 139 -17.00 8.27 16.40
N THR A 140 -16.60 7.00 16.34
CA THR A 140 -15.41 6.51 17.06
C THR A 140 -14.14 7.23 16.57
N GLU A 141 -13.95 7.33 15.26
CA GLU A 141 -12.79 8.03 14.67
C GLU A 141 -12.79 9.53 15.03
N ARG A 142 -13.95 10.21 14.98
CA ARG A 142 -14.10 11.61 15.41
C ARG A 142 -13.72 11.80 16.88
N ALA A 143 -14.20 10.92 17.74
CA ALA A 143 -13.87 10.98 19.17
C ALA A 143 -12.37 10.80 19.40
N LEU A 144 -11.75 9.84 18.73
CA LEU A 144 -10.31 9.59 18.83
C LEU A 144 -9.46 10.73 18.21
N ALA A 145 -9.92 11.30 17.10
CA ALA A 145 -9.23 12.41 16.44
C ALA A 145 -9.08 13.63 17.36
N ARG A 146 -10.06 13.93 18.21
CA ARG A 146 -9.98 15.03 19.21
C ARG A 146 -8.84 14.86 20.21
N HIS A 147 -8.36 13.64 20.42
CA HIS A 147 -7.27 13.29 21.32
C HIS A 147 -5.99 12.88 20.57
N THR A 148 -5.94 13.14 19.27
CA THR A 148 -4.78 12.84 18.42
C THR A 148 -4.10 14.16 18.08
N THR A 149 -2.80 14.25 18.33
CA THR A 149 -2.04 15.49 18.09
C THR A 149 -1.97 15.81 16.60
N ARG A 150 -1.69 14.82 15.76
CA ARG A 150 -1.63 14.97 14.32
C ARG A 150 -2.12 13.69 13.62
N LEU A 151 -2.89 13.87 12.56
CA LEU A 151 -3.34 12.81 11.65
C LEU A 151 -2.48 12.85 10.39
N ILE A 152 -2.04 11.70 9.92
CA ILE A 152 -1.30 11.58 8.66
C ILE A 152 -2.18 10.86 7.64
N ALA A 153 -2.35 11.46 6.47
CA ALA A 153 -2.92 10.82 5.30
C ALA A 153 -1.80 10.49 4.31
N VAL A 154 -1.84 9.28 3.72
CA VAL A 154 -0.80 8.84 2.77
C VAL A 154 -0.95 9.44 1.36
N GLY A 155 -1.99 10.24 1.15
CA GLY A 155 -2.25 10.98 -0.08
C GLY A 155 -3.28 12.08 0.15
N PRO A 156 -3.33 13.09 -0.72
CA PRO A 156 -4.28 14.20 -0.61
C PRO A 156 -5.73 13.71 -0.69
N GLU A 157 -6.05 12.74 -1.54
CA GLU A 157 -7.39 12.19 -1.66
C GLU A 157 -7.87 11.54 -0.36
N VAL A 158 -6.99 10.79 0.34
CA VAL A 158 -7.32 10.19 1.63
C VAL A 158 -7.60 11.26 2.67
N ARG A 159 -6.84 12.37 2.68
CA ARG A 159 -7.10 13.52 3.55
C ARG A 159 -8.45 14.15 3.22
N ASP A 160 -8.70 14.46 1.95
CA ASP A 160 -9.88 15.20 1.51
C ASP A 160 -11.15 14.40 1.79
N ASP A 161 -11.14 13.09 1.56
CA ASP A 161 -12.19 12.16 1.93
C ASP A 161 -12.48 12.18 3.46
N LEU A 162 -11.44 12.11 4.28
CA LEU A 162 -11.59 12.11 5.75
C LEU A 162 -12.12 13.46 6.27
N VAL A 163 -11.70 14.57 5.64
CA VAL A 163 -12.23 15.91 5.95
C VAL A 163 -13.69 16.03 5.51
N GLU A 164 -14.04 15.58 4.29
CA GLU A 164 -15.42 15.62 3.78
C GLU A 164 -16.41 14.83 4.65
N ILE A 165 -16.01 13.64 5.13
CA ILE A 165 -16.83 12.86 6.06
C ILE A 165 -16.77 13.38 7.50
N GLY A 166 -16.03 14.46 7.75
CA GLY A 166 -15.99 15.18 9.02
C GLY A 166 -15.29 14.43 10.14
N ILE A 167 -14.19 13.71 9.86
CA ILE A 167 -13.39 13.04 10.90
C ILE A 167 -12.61 14.07 11.71
N ALA A 168 -11.93 14.99 11.03
CA ALA A 168 -11.20 16.11 11.64
C ALA A 168 -11.05 17.27 10.64
N PRO A 169 -10.73 18.49 11.09
CA PRO A 169 -10.47 19.61 10.19
C PRO A 169 -9.15 19.42 9.44
N ALA A 170 -9.02 20.05 8.26
CA ALA A 170 -7.88 19.88 7.36
C ALA A 170 -6.53 20.20 8.02
N GLU A 171 -6.50 21.17 8.93
CA GLU A 171 -5.30 21.65 9.64
C GLU A 171 -4.72 20.59 10.59
N GLN A 172 -5.53 19.60 11.00
CA GLN A 172 -5.08 18.48 11.83
C GLN A 172 -4.38 17.40 11.01
N PHE A 173 -4.47 17.46 9.67
CA PHE A 173 -3.85 16.48 8.77
C PHE A 173 -2.51 16.98 8.22
N SER A 174 -1.53 16.08 8.18
CA SER A 174 -0.34 16.18 7.33
C SER A 174 -0.44 15.13 6.22
N VAL A 175 -0.10 15.50 4.98
CA VAL A 175 -0.04 14.54 3.88
C VAL A 175 1.40 14.05 3.76
N ILE A 176 1.64 12.82 4.16
CA ILE A 176 2.95 12.17 4.08
C ILE A 176 2.79 10.86 3.31
N ARG A 177 3.27 10.84 2.07
CA ARG A 177 3.19 9.66 1.21
C ARG A 177 4.03 8.52 1.77
N LEU A 178 3.67 7.30 1.44
CA LEU A 178 4.47 6.13 1.83
C LEU A 178 5.87 6.21 1.20
N GLY A 179 6.83 5.49 1.79
CA GLY A 179 8.17 5.29 1.25
C GLY A 179 8.41 3.82 0.96
N ILE A 180 9.08 3.55 -0.15
CA ILE A 180 9.43 2.22 -0.63
C ILE A 180 10.91 2.25 -0.99
N ASP A 181 11.63 1.17 -0.67
CA ASP A 181 12.99 0.95 -1.17
C ASP A 181 12.90 0.52 -2.64
N LEU A 182 12.82 1.54 -3.51
CA LEU A 182 12.66 1.33 -4.95
C LEU A 182 13.94 0.81 -5.60
N ASP A 183 15.10 1.11 -5.04
CA ASP A 183 16.39 0.68 -5.59
C ASP A 183 16.59 -0.84 -5.38
N ALA A 184 16.18 -1.37 -4.22
CA ALA A 184 16.23 -2.80 -3.94
C ALA A 184 15.08 -3.59 -4.61
N ARG A 185 13.93 -2.94 -4.84
CA ARG A 185 12.69 -3.62 -5.30
C ARG A 185 12.42 -3.49 -6.79
N VAL A 186 13.23 -2.75 -7.53
CA VAL A 186 12.98 -2.49 -8.94
C VAL A 186 14.22 -2.76 -9.77
N LEU A 187 14.18 -3.86 -10.52
CA LEU A 187 15.20 -4.21 -11.49
C LEU A 187 14.77 -3.73 -12.88
N ASN A 188 15.48 -2.76 -13.44
CA ASN A 188 15.32 -2.35 -14.83
C ASN A 188 16.60 -2.73 -15.62
N ASP A 189 16.89 -4.03 -15.68
CA ASP A 189 18.06 -4.60 -16.33
C ASP A 189 17.61 -5.45 -17.53
N ALA A 190 18.16 -5.15 -18.71
CA ALA A 190 17.87 -5.88 -19.93
C ALA A 190 18.21 -7.37 -19.82
N SER A 191 19.27 -7.72 -19.08
CA SER A 191 19.66 -9.12 -18.86
C SER A 191 18.62 -9.89 -18.05
N VAL A 192 18.04 -9.25 -17.04
CA VAL A 192 16.93 -9.81 -16.24
C VAL A 192 15.69 -10.01 -17.12
N ARG A 193 15.36 -9.03 -17.96
CA ARG A 193 14.25 -9.13 -18.92
C ARG A 193 14.43 -10.34 -19.86
N GLU A 194 15.58 -10.49 -20.47
CA GLU A 194 15.89 -11.63 -21.35
C GLU A 194 15.81 -12.97 -20.59
N GLN A 195 16.35 -13.02 -19.37
CA GLN A 195 16.29 -14.21 -18.54
C GLN A 195 14.84 -14.62 -18.25
N GLN A 196 14.00 -13.65 -17.85
CA GLN A 196 12.58 -13.90 -17.57
C GLN A 196 11.81 -14.34 -18.83
N ARG A 197 12.07 -13.69 -19.99
CA ARG A 197 11.45 -14.12 -21.27
C ARG A 197 11.82 -15.54 -21.63
N ARG A 198 13.09 -15.92 -21.50
CA ARG A 198 13.55 -17.30 -21.73
C ARG A 198 12.92 -18.29 -20.76
N LEU A 199 12.86 -17.94 -19.45
CA LEU A 199 12.29 -18.80 -18.41
C LEU A 199 10.82 -19.15 -18.70
N PHE A 200 10.04 -18.19 -19.16
CA PHE A 200 8.62 -18.33 -19.42
C PHE A 200 8.28 -18.64 -20.89
N GLY A 201 9.28 -18.77 -21.75
CA GLY A 201 9.06 -19.05 -23.20
C GLY A 201 8.33 -17.91 -23.93
N VAL A 202 8.52 -16.65 -23.48
CA VAL A 202 7.90 -15.48 -24.10
C VAL A 202 8.79 -14.96 -25.22
N PRO A 203 8.32 -14.88 -26.49
CA PRO A 203 9.05 -14.30 -27.61
C PRO A 203 9.46 -12.84 -27.33
N ASP A 204 10.61 -12.40 -27.88
CA ASP A 204 11.18 -11.08 -27.57
C ASP A 204 10.30 -9.92 -28.05
N ASP A 205 9.54 -10.10 -29.12
CA ASP A 205 8.64 -9.13 -29.74
C ASP A 205 7.22 -9.13 -29.14
N ARG A 206 6.88 -10.16 -28.35
CA ARG A 206 5.53 -10.30 -27.77
C ARG A 206 5.30 -9.28 -26.66
N PHE A 207 4.18 -8.57 -26.71
CA PHE A 207 3.77 -7.61 -25.67
C PHE A 207 3.38 -8.35 -24.37
N VAL A 208 3.93 -7.94 -23.23
CA VAL A 208 3.65 -8.55 -21.93
C VAL A 208 2.87 -7.59 -21.04
N VAL A 209 1.62 -7.96 -20.77
CA VAL A 209 0.77 -7.29 -19.79
C VAL A 209 1.00 -7.94 -18.43
N GLY A 210 1.41 -7.15 -17.44
CA GLY A 210 1.60 -7.60 -16.07
C GLY A 210 0.42 -7.24 -15.19
N TRP A 211 0.11 -8.12 -14.24
CA TRP A 211 -0.74 -7.84 -13.10
C TRP A 211 -0.08 -8.42 -11.85
N ILE A 212 -0.05 -7.65 -10.75
CA ILE A 212 0.51 -8.09 -9.47
C ILE A 212 -0.48 -7.78 -8.36
N GLY A 213 -0.82 -8.77 -7.52
CA GLY A 213 -1.67 -8.53 -6.37
C GLY A 213 -2.24 -9.78 -5.72
N ARG A 214 -2.99 -9.57 -4.64
CA ARG A 214 -3.79 -10.63 -4.04
C ARG A 214 -5.08 -10.80 -4.85
N MET A 215 -5.36 -12.01 -5.32
CA MET A 215 -6.58 -12.32 -6.09
C MET A 215 -7.81 -12.29 -5.18
N THR A 216 -8.47 -11.15 -5.15
CA THR A 216 -9.69 -10.88 -4.37
C THR A 216 -10.66 -10.04 -5.19
N ALA A 217 -11.94 -10.07 -4.86
CA ALA A 217 -13.00 -9.36 -5.59
C ALA A 217 -12.69 -7.88 -5.83
N ILE A 218 -12.06 -7.18 -4.85
CA ILE A 218 -11.71 -5.76 -5.00
C ILE A 218 -10.65 -5.49 -6.09
N LYS A 219 -9.80 -6.49 -6.40
CA LYS A 219 -8.75 -6.41 -7.43
C LYS A 219 -9.27 -6.73 -8.84
N ARG A 220 -10.51 -7.21 -8.95
CA ARG A 220 -11.24 -7.41 -10.22
C ARG A 220 -10.42 -8.16 -11.28
N VAL A 221 -9.82 -9.31 -10.89
CA VAL A 221 -9.09 -10.17 -11.84
C VAL A 221 -9.95 -10.58 -13.05
N PRO A 222 -11.28 -10.80 -12.93
CA PRO A 222 -12.15 -10.98 -14.10
C PRO A 222 -12.05 -9.88 -15.15
N ASP A 223 -11.89 -8.62 -14.75
CA ASP A 223 -11.74 -7.50 -15.70
C ASP A 223 -10.36 -7.50 -16.38
N VAL A 224 -9.31 -7.96 -15.67
CA VAL A 224 -7.98 -8.19 -16.28
C VAL A 224 -8.12 -9.20 -17.43
N LEU A 225 -8.78 -10.34 -17.18
CA LEU A 225 -8.95 -11.40 -18.17
C LEU A 225 -9.83 -10.96 -19.34
N ALA A 226 -10.92 -10.26 -19.07
CA ALA A 226 -11.83 -9.74 -20.10
C ALA A 226 -11.15 -8.69 -20.98
N SER A 227 -10.45 -7.73 -20.39
CA SER A 227 -9.71 -6.70 -21.14
C SER A 227 -8.54 -7.30 -21.93
N PHE A 228 -7.86 -8.31 -21.38
CA PHE A 228 -6.82 -9.02 -22.10
C PHE A 228 -7.37 -9.82 -23.30
N LYS A 229 -8.52 -10.52 -23.15
CA LYS A 229 -9.20 -11.12 -24.28
C LYS A 229 -9.50 -10.10 -25.36
N ARG A 230 -10.05 -8.93 -24.96
CA ARG A 230 -10.36 -7.85 -25.88
C ARG A 230 -9.12 -7.31 -26.59
N LEU A 231 -7.97 -7.22 -25.89
CA LEU A 231 -6.67 -6.87 -26.47
C LEU A 231 -6.25 -7.85 -27.60
N LEU A 232 -6.40 -9.16 -27.36
CA LEU A 232 -6.12 -10.18 -28.40
C LEU A 232 -7.07 -10.04 -29.60
N GLU A 233 -8.35 -9.75 -29.37
CA GLU A 233 -9.33 -9.48 -30.44
C GLU A 233 -9.00 -8.23 -31.25
N LEU A 234 -8.33 -7.25 -30.66
CA LEU A 234 -7.79 -6.05 -31.35
C LEU A 234 -6.54 -6.38 -32.20
N GLY A 235 -6.12 -7.65 -32.26
CA GLY A 235 -5.02 -8.12 -33.09
C GLY A 235 -3.63 -7.92 -32.46
N VAL A 236 -3.54 -7.69 -31.16
CA VAL A 236 -2.24 -7.57 -30.44
C VAL A 236 -1.78 -8.97 -30.05
N ASP A 237 -0.57 -9.38 -30.47
CA ASP A 237 0.07 -10.60 -29.96
C ASP A 237 0.65 -10.31 -28.56
N ALA A 238 0.01 -10.84 -27.53
CA ALA A 238 0.33 -10.53 -26.15
C ALA A 238 0.32 -11.77 -25.24
N THR A 239 1.02 -11.65 -24.12
CA THR A 239 0.99 -12.56 -22.97
C THR A 239 0.56 -11.78 -21.73
N LEU A 240 -0.37 -12.35 -20.95
CA LEU A 240 -0.75 -11.85 -19.64
C LEU A 240 0.04 -12.62 -18.57
N CYS A 241 0.75 -11.90 -17.70
CA CYS A 241 1.43 -12.49 -16.55
C CYS A 241 0.73 -12.09 -15.26
N LEU A 242 0.12 -13.04 -14.56
CA LEU A 242 -0.55 -12.88 -13.28
C LEU A 242 0.40 -13.31 -12.17
N VAL A 243 0.84 -12.33 -11.34
CA VAL A 243 1.72 -12.56 -10.19
C VAL A 243 0.92 -12.38 -8.91
N GLY A 244 0.74 -13.45 -8.16
CA GLY A 244 0.02 -13.41 -6.90
C GLY A 244 -0.88 -14.60 -6.70
N ASP A 245 -1.54 -14.63 -5.54
CA ASP A 245 -2.43 -15.69 -5.12
C ASP A 245 -3.63 -15.11 -4.37
N GLY A 246 -4.61 -15.91 -4.06
CA GLY A 246 -5.78 -15.47 -3.29
C GLY A 246 -7.00 -16.36 -3.49
N PRO A 247 -8.11 -16.06 -2.79
CA PRO A 247 -9.31 -16.86 -2.85
C PRO A 247 -9.94 -16.98 -4.25
N ASP A 248 -9.70 -16.00 -5.13
CA ASP A 248 -10.30 -15.95 -6.47
C ASP A 248 -9.40 -16.60 -7.56
N ARG A 249 -8.30 -17.27 -7.18
CA ARG A 249 -7.35 -17.86 -8.12
C ARG A 249 -7.97 -18.94 -9.00
N ASP A 250 -8.65 -19.92 -8.41
CA ASP A 250 -9.25 -21.03 -9.14
C ASP A 250 -10.33 -20.52 -10.11
N ASP A 251 -11.06 -19.49 -9.70
CA ASP A 251 -12.05 -18.82 -10.53
C ASP A 251 -11.41 -18.10 -11.71
N ALA A 252 -10.29 -17.40 -11.50
CA ALA A 252 -9.54 -16.74 -12.56
C ALA A 252 -8.98 -17.76 -13.59
N GLU A 253 -8.43 -18.88 -13.14
CA GLU A 253 -7.93 -19.94 -14.03
C GLU A 253 -9.07 -20.60 -14.85
N ARG A 254 -10.23 -20.82 -14.23
CA ARG A 254 -11.42 -21.31 -14.91
C ARG A 254 -11.89 -20.32 -15.98
N GLN A 255 -12.04 -19.06 -15.63
CA GLN A 255 -12.46 -17.98 -16.53
C GLN A 255 -11.49 -17.83 -17.73
N ALA A 256 -10.18 -17.92 -17.52
CA ALA A 256 -9.21 -17.88 -18.63
C ALA A 256 -9.44 -19.00 -19.63
N LYS A 257 -9.83 -20.21 -19.18
CA LYS A 257 -10.20 -21.35 -20.06
C LYS A 257 -11.50 -21.08 -20.80
N GLU A 258 -12.53 -20.61 -20.10
CA GLU A 258 -13.85 -20.27 -20.68
C GLU A 258 -13.74 -19.17 -21.75
N LEU A 259 -12.88 -18.18 -21.51
CA LEU A 259 -12.59 -17.12 -22.48
C LEU A 259 -11.70 -17.58 -23.65
N GLY A 260 -11.14 -18.79 -23.62
CA GLY A 260 -10.26 -19.32 -24.64
C GLY A 260 -8.85 -18.70 -24.69
N ILE A 261 -8.44 -18.02 -23.63
CA ILE A 261 -7.16 -17.29 -23.57
C ILE A 261 -6.10 -17.99 -22.70
N ALA A 262 -6.40 -19.15 -22.11
CA ALA A 262 -5.52 -19.81 -21.14
C ALA A 262 -4.08 -20.02 -21.64
N ARG A 263 -3.87 -20.27 -22.94
CA ARG A 263 -2.54 -20.43 -23.56
C ARG A 263 -1.71 -19.13 -23.59
N HIS A 264 -2.35 -17.98 -23.39
CA HIS A 264 -1.71 -16.67 -23.37
C HIS A 264 -1.53 -16.11 -21.95
N VAL A 265 -1.92 -16.89 -20.92
CA VAL A 265 -1.86 -16.48 -19.52
C VAL A 265 -0.80 -17.29 -18.77
N LEU A 266 0.15 -16.58 -18.17
CA LEU A 266 1.13 -17.09 -17.23
C LEU A 266 0.64 -16.81 -15.82
N SER A 267 0.21 -17.82 -15.07
CA SER A 267 -0.16 -17.69 -13.64
C SER A 267 1.00 -18.24 -12.81
N VAL A 268 1.76 -17.34 -12.18
CA VAL A 268 3.00 -17.71 -11.48
C VAL A 268 2.81 -17.89 -9.96
N GLY A 269 1.61 -17.63 -9.46
CA GLY A 269 1.31 -17.75 -8.03
C GLY A 269 1.95 -16.66 -7.18
N TYR A 270 1.93 -16.85 -5.86
CA TYR A 270 2.56 -15.94 -4.91
C TYR A 270 4.08 -15.90 -5.12
N GLN A 271 4.63 -14.70 -5.17
CA GLN A 271 6.06 -14.45 -5.27
C GLN A 271 6.50 -13.50 -4.16
N ARG A 272 7.50 -13.89 -3.38
CA ARG A 272 8.11 -13.02 -2.36
C ARG A 272 8.89 -11.88 -3.01
N GLU A 273 9.62 -12.21 -4.07
CA GLU A 273 10.39 -11.26 -4.88
C GLU A 273 9.68 -11.00 -6.20
N VAL A 274 9.23 -9.75 -6.39
CA VAL A 274 8.45 -9.35 -7.57
C VAL A 274 9.24 -8.54 -8.59
N SER A 275 10.45 -8.07 -8.22
CA SER A 275 11.30 -7.25 -9.10
C SER A 275 11.54 -7.84 -10.49
N PRO A 276 11.83 -9.16 -10.64
CA PRO A 276 12.08 -9.74 -11.95
C PRO A 276 10.86 -9.69 -12.89
N TYR A 277 9.66 -9.67 -12.32
CA TYR A 277 8.43 -9.61 -13.12
C TYR A 277 8.19 -8.22 -13.69
N TYR A 278 8.54 -7.16 -12.97
CA TYR A 278 8.50 -5.81 -13.57
C TYR A 278 9.45 -5.69 -14.77
N ALA A 279 10.61 -6.34 -14.74
CA ALA A 279 11.50 -6.38 -15.89
C ALA A 279 10.87 -7.12 -17.10
N LEU A 280 10.07 -8.17 -16.85
CA LEU A 280 9.36 -8.92 -17.88
C LEU A 280 8.25 -8.11 -18.57
N PHE A 281 7.53 -7.26 -17.81
CA PHE A 281 6.35 -6.53 -18.30
C PHE A 281 6.70 -5.44 -19.32
N ASP A 282 5.74 -5.15 -20.18
CA ASP A 282 5.72 -3.96 -21.04
C ASP A 282 4.79 -2.88 -20.48
N ALA A 283 3.70 -3.28 -19.82
CA ALA A 283 2.79 -2.41 -19.09
C ALA A 283 2.17 -3.16 -17.91
N LEU A 284 1.79 -2.44 -16.85
CA LEU A 284 1.00 -2.98 -15.75
C LEU A 284 -0.48 -2.64 -15.96
N VAL A 285 -1.39 -3.60 -15.69
CA VAL A 285 -2.85 -3.35 -15.63
C VAL A 285 -3.35 -3.48 -14.19
N LEU A 286 -4.16 -2.51 -13.74
CA LEU A 286 -4.69 -2.46 -12.37
C LEU A 286 -6.17 -2.01 -12.36
N PRO A 287 -7.14 -2.91 -12.64
CA PRO A 287 -8.58 -2.56 -12.76
C PRO A 287 -9.30 -2.58 -11.42
N SER A 288 -8.62 -2.32 -10.31
CA SER A 288 -9.17 -2.41 -8.96
C SER A 288 -10.43 -1.55 -8.77
N ALA A 289 -11.36 -2.01 -7.95
CA ALA A 289 -12.53 -1.23 -7.56
C ALA A 289 -12.21 -0.18 -6.47
N ASN A 290 -11.12 -0.35 -5.75
CA ASN A 290 -10.59 0.62 -4.78
C ASN A 290 -9.11 0.35 -4.50
N GLU A 291 -8.34 1.41 -4.32
CA GLU A 291 -6.94 1.40 -3.90
C GLU A 291 -6.69 2.52 -2.88
N GLY A 292 -5.88 2.23 -1.87
CA GLY A 292 -5.28 3.27 -1.05
C GLY A 292 -4.15 3.94 -1.85
N THR A 293 -2.89 3.63 -1.51
CA THR A 293 -1.77 3.96 -2.40
C THR A 293 -1.34 2.68 -3.12
N PRO A 294 -1.48 2.58 -4.45
CA PRO A 294 -1.17 1.36 -5.20
C PRO A 294 0.34 1.15 -5.35
N VAL A 295 0.95 0.43 -4.39
CA VAL A 295 2.40 0.14 -4.37
C VAL A 295 2.88 -0.47 -5.68
N VAL A 296 2.11 -1.41 -6.23
CA VAL A 296 2.45 -2.08 -7.50
C VAL A 296 2.53 -1.13 -8.69
N ALA A 297 1.72 -0.06 -8.69
CA ALA A 297 1.80 0.97 -9.72
C ALA A 297 3.06 1.83 -9.55
N ILE A 298 3.43 2.18 -8.31
CA ILE A 298 4.67 2.90 -8.01
C ILE A 298 5.88 2.07 -8.46
N GLU A 299 5.92 0.78 -8.11
CA GLU A 299 6.99 -0.14 -8.50
C GLU A 299 7.07 -0.31 -10.03
N ALA A 300 5.92 -0.43 -10.72
CA ALA A 300 5.87 -0.52 -12.18
C ALA A 300 6.44 0.75 -12.86
N LEU A 301 6.00 1.94 -12.42
CA LEU A 301 6.51 3.21 -12.93
C LEU A 301 8.01 3.37 -12.64
N ALA A 302 8.46 2.99 -11.45
CA ALA A 302 9.88 2.98 -11.11
C ALA A 302 10.70 2.02 -11.99
N ALA A 303 10.08 0.92 -12.47
CA ALA A 303 10.64 0.00 -13.46
C ALA A 303 10.47 0.49 -14.91
N GLN A 304 10.03 1.72 -15.14
CA GLN A 304 9.72 2.27 -16.46
C GLN A 304 8.62 1.49 -17.19
N ARG A 305 7.62 0.99 -16.47
CA ARG A 305 6.45 0.31 -17.05
C ARG A 305 5.22 1.20 -16.89
N PRO A 306 4.64 1.71 -17.99
CA PRO A 306 3.41 2.47 -17.96
C PRO A 306 2.28 1.67 -17.29
N VAL A 307 1.37 2.38 -16.64
CA VAL A 307 0.28 1.77 -15.89
C VAL A 307 -1.05 2.07 -16.55
N VAL A 308 -1.86 1.04 -16.80
CA VAL A 308 -3.27 1.17 -17.21
C VAL A 308 -4.13 0.78 -16.02
N ALA A 309 -4.86 1.74 -15.45
CA ALA A 309 -5.55 1.52 -14.18
C ALA A 309 -6.94 2.14 -14.16
N THR A 310 -7.75 1.72 -13.19
CA THR A 310 -9.02 2.40 -12.89
C THR A 310 -8.77 3.66 -12.07
N ARG A 311 -9.57 4.70 -12.32
CA ARG A 311 -9.56 6.00 -11.64
C ARG A 311 -10.24 5.88 -10.26
N VAL A 312 -9.57 5.25 -9.30
CA VAL A 312 -10.13 5.00 -7.96
C VAL A 312 -9.13 5.32 -6.86
N GLY A 313 -9.62 5.85 -5.75
CA GLY A 313 -8.83 6.13 -4.54
C GLY A 313 -7.52 6.84 -4.86
N GLY A 314 -6.41 6.37 -4.32
CA GLY A 314 -5.09 6.97 -4.53
C GLY A 314 -4.41 6.67 -5.88
N VAL A 315 -5.08 6.03 -6.84
CA VAL A 315 -4.50 5.75 -8.17
C VAL A 315 -4.15 7.05 -8.91
N PRO A 316 -5.02 8.10 -8.96
CA PRO A 316 -4.70 9.36 -9.64
C PRO A 316 -3.54 10.15 -9.02
N ASP A 317 -3.21 9.91 -7.74
CA ASP A 317 -2.01 10.49 -7.10
C ASP A 317 -0.70 9.81 -7.58
N VAL A 318 -0.80 8.57 -8.06
CA VAL A 318 0.34 7.75 -8.52
C VAL A 318 0.47 7.76 -10.03
N VAL A 319 -0.62 7.69 -10.78
CA VAL A 319 -0.63 7.62 -12.25
C VAL A 319 -1.20 8.91 -12.82
N THR A 320 -0.44 9.58 -13.69
CA THR A 320 -0.87 10.78 -14.40
C THR A 320 -1.37 10.40 -15.79
N GLU A 321 -2.64 10.72 -16.07
CA GLU A 321 -3.32 10.44 -17.34
C GLU A 321 -2.54 10.99 -18.53
N GLY A 322 -2.19 10.12 -19.50
CA GLY A 322 -1.51 10.49 -20.73
C GLY A 322 -0.01 10.78 -20.60
N GLU A 323 0.55 10.85 -19.37
CA GLU A 323 1.96 11.14 -19.13
C GLU A 323 2.77 9.90 -18.74
N ASP A 324 2.25 9.06 -17.83
CA ASP A 324 2.90 7.82 -17.40
C ASP A 324 1.96 6.60 -17.35
N GLY A 325 0.71 6.79 -17.78
CA GLY A 325 -0.28 5.75 -17.86
C GLY A 325 -1.63 6.24 -18.41
N PHE A 326 -2.62 5.36 -18.33
CA PHE A 326 -4.00 5.64 -18.70
C PHE A 326 -4.94 5.28 -17.55
N LEU A 327 -5.94 6.13 -17.31
CA LEU A 327 -6.95 5.96 -16.29
C LEU A 327 -8.33 5.79 -16.90
N VAL A 328 -9.01 4.70 -16.55
CA VAL A 328 -10.36 4.38 -17.03
C VAL A 328 -11.35 4.26 -15.88
N GLU A 329 -12.64 4.22 -16.17
CA GLU A 329 -13.65 3.96 -15.16
C GLU A 329 -13.69 2.47 -14.75
N VAL A 330 -14.16 2.17 -13.53
CA VAL A 330 -14.30 0.79 -13.05
C VAL A 330 -15.26 0.02 -13.96
N GLY A 331 -14.80 -1.13 -14.49
CA GLY A 331 -15.57 -1.98 -15.39
C GLY A 331 -15.50 -1.57 -16.85
N ASP A 332 -14.75 -0.55 -17.21
CA ASP A 332 -14.52 -0.17 -18.61
C ASP A 332 -13.48 -1.10 -19.27
N ILE A 333 -13.95 -2.27 -19.67
CA ILE A 333 -13.14 -3.33 -20.30
C ILE A 333 -12.53 -2.86 -21.64
N ASP A 334 -13.32 -2.16 -22.44
CA ASP A 334 -12.86 -1.66 -23.75
C ASP A 334 -11.83 -0.54 -23.55
N GLY A 335 -12.01 0.35 -22.58
CA GLY A 335 -11.03 1.39 -22.22
C GLY A 335 -9.69 0.79 -21.81
N LEU A 336 -9.69 -0.22 -20.93
CA LEU A 336 -8.49 -0.96 -20.53
C LEU A 336 -7.79 -1.59 -21.74
N ALA A 337 -8.55 -2.30 -22.60
CA ALA A 337 -7.99 -2.98 -23.76
C ALA A 337 -7.42 -2.00 -24.80
N ASN A 338 -8.11 -0.89 -25.08
CA ASN A 338 -7.66 0.13 -26.01
C ASN A 338 -6.40 0.85 -25.53
N ALA A 339 -6.31 1.16 -24.22
CA ALA A 339 -5.11 1.75 -23.63
C ALA A 339 -3.90 0.78 -23.74
N LEU A 340 -4.09 -0.49 -23.42
CA LEU A 340 -3.06 -1.52 -23.60
C LEU A 340 -2.66 -1.69 -25.07
N ALA A 341 -3.63 -1.66 -26.02
CA ALA A 341 -3.35 -1.74 -27.45
C ALA A 341 -2.56 -0.53 -27.95
N THR A 342 -2.84 0.67 -27.45
CA THR A 342 -2.07 1.88 -27.72
C THR A 342 -0.61 1.71 -27.31
N LEU A 343 -0.36 1.25 -26.08
CA LEU A 343 0.98 0.98 -25.58
C LEU A 343 1.70 -0.15 -26.36
N ALA A 344 0.98 -1.16 -26.80
CA ALA A 344 1.54 -2.26 -27.58
C ALA A 344 2.01 -1.83 -28.98
N ARG A 345 1.21 -0.96 -29.63
CA ARG A 345 1.45 -0.50 -31.01
C ARG A 345 2.44 0.64 -31.11
N ASP A 346 2.66 1.39 -30.03
CA ASP A 346 3.61 2.52 -29.99
C ASP A 346 4.70 2.29 -28.91
N PRO A 347 5.80 1.61 -29.28
CA PRO A 347 6.92 1.36 -28.37
C PRO A 347 7.59 2.67 -27.89
N GLU A 348 7.56 3.71 -28.70
CA GLU A 348 8.18 5.01 -28.34
C GLU A 348 7.33 5.75 -27.29
N LEU A 349 6.00 5.76 -27.45
CA LEU A 349 5.09 6.27 -26.43
C LEU A 349 5.29 5.49 -25.09
N ARG A 350 5.34 4.17 -25.18
CA ARG A 350 5.56 3.30 -24.02
C ARG A 350 6.88 3.64 -23.30
N ARG A 351 7.96 3.85 -24.05
CA ARG A 351 9.25 4.25 -23.51
C ARG A 351 9.18 5.61 -22.82
N ARG A 352 8.64 6.63 -23.48
CA ARG A 352 8.50 7.98 -22.92
C ARG A 352 7.66 7.99 -21.64
N MET A 353 6.51 7.29 -21.65
CA MET A 353 5.66 7.17 -20.47
C MET A 353 6.39 6.47 -19.31
N GLY A 354 7.17 5.43 -19.61
CA GLY A 354 7.95 4.72 -18.60
C GLY A 354 9.04 5.60 -17.98
N GLU A 355 9.77 6.36 -18.80
CA GLU A 355 10.80 7.29 -18.35
C GLU A 355 10.20 8.40 -17.48
N HIS A 356 9.15 9.05 -17.94
CA HIS A 356 8.45 10.08 -17.18
C HIS A 356 7.93 9.55 -15.84
N GLY A 357 7.29 8.36 -15.85
CA GLY A 357 6.81 7.71 -14.64
C GLY A 357 7.93 7.49 -13.61
N ARG A 358 9.09 6.98 -14.03
CA ARG A 358 10.25 6.77 -13.17
C ARG A 358 10.77 8.07 -12.57
N GLU A 359 10.97 9.10 -13.40
CA GLU A 359 11.47 10.40 -12.95
C GLU A 359 10.56 11.01 -11.88
N ARG A 360 9.25 10.79 -11.98
CA ARG A 360 8.26 11.34 -11.07
C ARG A 360 8.13 10.53 -9.77
N VAL A 361 8.11 9.18 -9.85
CA VAL A 361 7.81 8.36 -8.66
C VAL A 361 9.02 8.16 -7.75
N ILE A 362 10.24 8.08 -8.28
CA ILE A 362 11.42 7.82 -7.46
C ILE A 362 11.61 8.90 -6.37
N PRO A 363 11.73 10.21 -6.67
CA PRO A 363 11.92 11.20 -5.63
C PRO A 363 10.71 11.30 -4.67
N ARG A 364 9.52 10.94 -5.15
CA ARG A 364 8.26 11.10 -4.41
C ARG A 364 8.00 9.96 -3.42
N TYR A 365 8.52 8.77 -3.68
CA TYR A 365 8.23 7.56 -2.90
C TYR A 365 9.47 6.87 -2.32
N ARG A 366 10.63 7.52 -2.30
CA ARG A 366 11.82 6.99 -1.61
C ARG A 366 11.63 6.90 -0.10
N VAL A 367 12.27 5.90 0.51
CA VAL A 367 12.26 5.70 1.96
C VAL A 367 12.86 6.89 2.69
N GLU A 368 13.97 7.46 2.17
CA GLU A 368 14.67 8.60 2.78
C GLU A 368 13.72 9.80 2.92
N ARG A 369 12.98 10.14 1.85
CA ARG A 369 11.99 11.21 1.87
C ARG A 369 10.90 10.95 2.92
N LEU A 370 10.37 9.70 3.04
CA LEU A 370 9.41 9.35 4.08
C LEU A 370 9.99 9.57 5.48
N VAL A 371 11.25 9.16 5.70
CA VAL A 371 11.93 9.32 6.99
C VAL A 371 12.11 10.80 7.32
N ASP A 372 12.52 11.61 6.34
CA ASP A 372 12.73 13.05 6.50
C ASP A 372 11.40 13.76 6.83
N ASP A 373 10.34 13.52 6.07
CA ASP A 373 9.02 14.12 6.29
C ASP A 373 8.47 13.79 7.69
N VAL A 374 8.66 12.55 8.15
CA VAL A 374 8.17 12.13 9.48
C VAL A 374 9.08 12.65 10.60
N ASP A 375 10.39 12.71 10.39
CA ASP A 375 11.32 13.33 11.35
C ASP A 375 11.00 14.82 11.54
N GLU A 376 10.79 15.56 10.44
CA GLU A 376 10.39 16.96 10.49
C GLU A 376 9.09 17.14 11.28
N LEU A 377 8.05 16.38 10.97
CA LEU A 377 6.79 16.40 11.71
C LEU A 377 6.98 16.08 13.19
N TYR A 378 7.77 15.05 13.53
CA TYR A 378 7.98 14.69 14.93
C TYR A 378 8.74 15.77 15.70
N ARG A 379 9.75 16.41 15.09
CA ARG A 379 10.49 17.52 15.69
C ARG A 379 9.59 18.72 15.95
N GLU A 380 8.72 19.06 14.98
CA GLU A 380 7.69 20.10 15.15
C GLU A 380 6.82 19.81 16.38
N LEU A 381 6.21 18.63 16.44
CA LEU A 381 5.29 18.24 17.50
C LEU A 381 5.96 18.13 18.90
N LEU A 382 7.20 17.64 18.95
CA LEU A 382 7.98 17.62 20.19
C LEU A 382 8.32 19.01 20.67
N SER A 383 8.72 19.93 19.76
CA SER A 383 9.02 21.31 20.06
C SER A 383 7.79 22.06 20.58
N GLU A 384 6.63 21.90 19.95
CA GLU A 384 5.34 22.48 20.41
C GLU A 384 4.97 22.05 21.84
N LYS A 385 5.42 20.86 22.26
CA LYS A 385 5.21 20.32 23.61
C LYS A 385 6.35 20.63 24.59
N GLY A 386 7.39 21.36 24.18
CA GLY A 386 8.56 21.64 24.99
C GLY A 386 9.36 20.39 25.38
N LEU A 387 9.33 19.35 24.54
CA LEU A 387 10.00 18.07 24.80
C LEU A 387 11.40 18.04 24.16
N PRO A 388 12.33 17.21 24.69
CA PRO A 388 13.66 17.10 24.12
C PRO A 388 13.59 16.56 22.69
N LEU A 389 14.34 17.20 21.78
CA LEU A 389 14.50 16.75 20.41
C LEU A 389 15.56 15.66 20.33
N PRO A 390 15.42 14.70 19.40
CA PRO A 390 16.50 13.76 19.11
C PRO A 390 17.71 14.51 18.55
N PRO A 391 18.94 13.94 18.67
CA PRO A 391 20.14 14.53 18.08
C PRO A 391 19.94 14.89 16.61
N SER A 392 20.54 15.98 16.17
CA SER A 392 20.65 16.26 14.73
C SER A 392 21.58 15.24 14.09
N SER A 393 21.18 14.60 13.01
CA SER A 393 21.99 13.66 12.23
C SER A 393 23.12 14.36 11.50
#